data_3373bac62590dd081f89d0d1a1ea725b
#
_entry.id   3373bac62590dd081f89d0d1a1ea725b
#
_cell.length_a   1.000
_cell.length_b   1.000
_cell.length_c   1.000
_cell.angle_alpha   90.00
_cell.angle_beta   90.00
_cell.angle_gamma   90.00
#
_symmetry.space_group_name_H-M   'P 1'
#
loop_
_entity.id
_entity.type
_entity.pdbx_description
1 polymer ?
#
loop_
_entity_poly.entity_id
_entity_poly.type
_entity_poly.pdbx_seq_one_letter_code
_entity_poly.pdbx_strand_id
1 'polypeptide(L)'
;MSNSYKLTGREIRKGDFIIEDPLGDSLMFDSRVFGEDAGYNVYLSCYGNPDEIFFNGIETVNTDKNDDYINVYINCNFDCTEVDDHLTVVYYHYNPETKEDECCDYIRELNEKEQLIIKELILSAQVYYLNTKLSVCARKLNLMD
;
A
#
# COMPACT_ATOMS: atom_id res chain seq x y z
N MET A 1 -22.39 -5.08 -2.31
CA MET A 1 -21.80 -4.52 -3.55
C MET A 1 -20.78 -3.46 -3.19
N SER A 2 -19.56 -3.69 -3.56
CA SER A 2 -18.55 -2.66 -3.35
C SER A 2 -18.76 -1.55 -4.39
N ASN A 3 -18.91 -0.33 -3.90
CA ASN A 3 -18.98 0.86 -4.76
C ASN A 3 -17.53 1.30 -5.04
N SER A 4 -16.87 0.60 -5.96
CA SER A 4 -15.53 0.99 -6.38
C SER A 4 -15.62 1.99 -7.51
N TYR A 5 -14.97 3.13 -7.33
CA TYR A 5 -14.91 4.17 -8.35
C TYR A 5 -13.50 4.21 -8.94
N LYS A 6 -13.43 4.50 -10.23
CA LYS A 6 -12.13 4.68 -10.88
C LYS A 6 -11.58 6.06 -10.57
N LEU A 7 -10.30 6.09 -10.21
CA LEU A 7 -9.60 7.34 -9.95
C LEU A 7 -8.70 7.70 -11.11
N THR A 8 -8.64 8.99 -11.41
CA THR A 8 -7.66 9.56 -12.32
C THR A 8 -6.86 10.62 -11.58
N GLY A 9 -5.58 10.60 -11.75
CA GLY A 9 -4.69 11.57 -11.14
C GLY A 9 -3.45 11.73 -11.99
N ARG A 10 -2.48 12.48 -11.49
CA ARG A 10 -1.21 12.54 -12.20
C ARG A 10 -0.49 11.20 -12.15
N GLU A 11 0.47 11.02 -13.03
CA GLU A 11 1.31 9.81 -13.02
C GLU A 11 2.05 9.68 -11.69
N ILE A 12 2.09 8.47 -11.17
CA ILE A 12 2.80 8.13 -9.94
C ILE A 12 4.30 8.22 -10.20
N ARG A 13 5.04 8.81 -9.27
CA ARG A 13 6.48 8.99 -9.31
C ARG A 13 7.15 8.26 -8.17
N LYS A 14 8.43 7.99 -8.32
CA LYS A 14 9.23 7.47 -7.21
C LYS A 14 9.17 8.45 -6.05
N GLY A 15 8.96 7.91 -4.84
CA GLY A 15 8.84 8.72 -3.63
C GLY A 15 7.43 9.14 -3.28
N ASP A 16 6.45 8.90 -4.14
CA ASP A 16 5.05 9.17 -3.81
C ASP A 16 4.52 8.26 -2.71
N PHE A 17 5.07 7.07 -2.62
CA PHE A 17 4.66 6.09 -1.61
C PHE A 17 5.86 5.51 -0.89
N ILE A 18 5.62 5.10 0.36
CA ILE A 18 6.57 4.30 1.12
C ILE A 18 5.84 3.14 1.78
N ILE A 19 6.61 2.17 2.21
CA ILE A 19 6.16 1.13 3.12
C ILE A 19 6.76 1.49 4.47
N GLU A 20 5.93 2.04 5.37
CA GLU A 20 6.41 2.61 6.65
C GLU A 20 6.99 1.57 7.57
N ASP A 21 6.38 0.39 7.62
CA ASP A 21 6.79 -0.65 8.54
C ASP A 21 6.95 -1.98 7.79
N PRO A 22 8.10 -2.17 7.12
CA PRO A 22 8.34 -3.42 6.39
C PRO A 22 8.53 -4.63 7.29
N LEU A 23 8.66 -4.45 8.61
CA LEU A 23 8.76 -5.53 9.59
C LEU A 23 7.46 -5.81 10.31
N GLY A 24 6.41 -5.04 10.04
CA GLY A 24 5.12 -5.12 10.70
C GLY A 24 3.95 -5.16 9.71
N ASP A 25 2.93 -4.38 10.01
CA ASP A 25 1.64 -4.45 9.31
C ASP A 25 1.67 -4.00 7.86
N SER A 26 2.61 -3.13 7.48
CA SER A 26 2.67 -2.62 6.11
C SER A 26 3.06 -3.70 5.10
N LEU A 27 3.81 -4.69 5.53
CA LEU A 27 4.23 -5.81 4.69
C LEU A 27 3.87 -7.09 5.40
N MET A 28 2.63 -7.49 5.26
CA MET A 28 2.10 -8.66 5.97
C MET A 28 2.50 -9.94 5.26
N PHE A 29 3.56 -10.58 5.75
CA PHE A 29 3.91 -11.91 5.31
C PHE A 29 3.17 -12.95 6.15
N ASP A 30 2.13 -13.52 5.59
CA ASP A 30 1.51 -14.69 6.19
C ASP A 30 2.33 -15.91 5.81
N SER A 31 2.73 -16.70 6.79
CA SER A 31 3.51 -17.93 6.56
C SER A 31 2.78 -18.91 5.63
N ARG A 32 1.47 -18.81 5.52
CA ARG A 32 0.67 -19.63 4.60
C ARG A 32 0.79 -19.16 3.14
N VAL A 33 1.31 -17.96 2.93
CA VAL A 33 1.47 -17.37 1.60
C VAL A 33 2.80 -17.74 0.98
N PHE A 34 3.80 -18.09 1.80
CA PHE A 34 5.11 -18.51 1.34
C PHE A 34 5.03 -19.90 0.72
N GLY A 35 5.00 -19.96 -0.58
CA GLY A 35 5.05 -21.22 -1.31
C GLY A 35 3.78 -21.62 -2.05
N GLU A 36 2.73 -20.81 -1.97
CA GLU A 36 1.49 -21.04 -2.68
C GLU A 36 1.10 -19.77 -3.46
N ASP A 37 0.12 -19.92 -4.34
CA ASP A 37 -0.36 -18.81 -5.18
C ASP A 37 -1.17 -17.75 -4.43
N ALA A 38 -1.16 -17.80 -3.11
CA ALA A 38 -1.92 -16.84 -2.33
C ALA A 38 -1.28 -15.44 -2.37
N GLY A 39 -2.08 -14.46 -2.71
CA GLY A 39 -1.66 -13.07 -2.65
C GLY A 39 -1.66 -12.54 -1.24
N TYR A 40 -0.98 -11.44 -1.04
CA TYR A 40 -1.02 -10.71 0.22
C TYR A 40 -1.17 -9.22 -0.05
N ASN A 41 -1.68 -8.51 0.94
CA ASN A 41 -1.86 -7.06 0.84
C ASN A 41 -0.58 -6.36 1.28
N VAL A 42 -0.17 -5.39 0.48
CA VAL A 42 0.90 -4.47 0.86
C VAL A 42 0.28 -3.10 1.08
N TYR A 43 0.46 -2.55 2.26
CA TYR A 43 -0.06 -1.23 2.62
C TYR A 43 0.98 -0.16 2.31
N LEU A 44 0.53 0.88 1.60
CA LEU A 44 1.38 1.96 1.14
C LEU A 44 0.98 3.26 1.83
N SER A 45 1.95 3.98 2.34
CA SER A 45 1.71 5.33 2.84
C SER A 45 2.00 6.34 1.74
N CYS A 46 1.09 7.27 1.56
CA CYS A 46 1.18 8.29 0.53
C CYS A 46 2.02 9.46 1.04
N TYR A 47 3.16 9.71 0.42
CA TYR A 47 4.03 10.84 0.73
C TYR A 47 3.79 12.04 -0.17
N GLY A 48 3.28 11.81 -1.36
CA GLY A 48 2.90 12.88 -2.26
C GLY A 48 1.57 13.50 -1.86
N ASN A 49 1.14 14.48 -2.63
CA ASN A 49 -0.18 15.09 -2.42
C ASN A 49 -1.26 14.13 -2.94
N PRO A 50 -2.09 13.52 -2.06
CA PRO A 50 -3.10 12.56 -2.48
C PRO A 50 -4.13 13.16 -3.45
N ASP A 51 -4.42 14.46 -3.36
CA ASP A 51 -5.35 15.10 -4.27
C ASP A 51 -4.83 15.12 -5.70
N GLU A 52 -3.54 15.27 -5.89
CA GLU A 52 -2.91 15.22 -7.21
C GLU A 52 -2.78 13.80 -7.74
N ILE A 53 -2.51 12.86 -6.86
CA ILE A 53 -2.23 11.47 -7.24
C ILE A 53 -3.52 10.73 -7.60
N PHE A 54 -4.57 10.94 -6.83
CA PHE A 54 -5.78 10.13 -6.95
C PHE A 54 -6.99 10.86 -7.48
N PHE A 55 -7.18 12.13 -7.15
CA PHE A 55 -8.47 12.80 -7.28
C PHE A 55 -8.43 14.03 -8.19
N ASN A 56 -7.71 13.96 -9.28
CA ASN A 56 -7.53 15.08 -10.20
C ASN A 56 -8.86 15.73 -10.59
N GLY A 57 -9.09 16.96 -10.13
CA GLY A 57 -10.29 17.74 -10.46
C GLY A 57 -11.56 17.37 -9.69
N ILE A 58 -11.45 16.50 -8.70
CA ILE A 58 -12.60 16.14 -7.85
C ILE A 58 -12.51 16.95 -6.55
N GLU A 59 -13.41 17.92 -6.40
CA GLU A 59 -13.42 18.82 -5.25
C GLU A 59 -13.91 18.17 -3.95
N THR A 60 -14.39 16.94 -4.01
CA THR A 60 -15.08 16.30 -2.90
C THR A 60 -14.15 15.59 -1.91
N VAL A 61 -12.90 15.40 -2.27
CA VAL A 61 -11.96 14.70 -1.41
C VAL A 61 -10.97 15.69 -0.81
N ASN A 62 -11.08 15.87 0.49
CA ASN A 62 -10.20 16.76 1.23
C ASN A 62 -9.64 16.01 2.42
N THR A 63 -8.44 15.45 2.25
CA THR A 63 -7.76 14.66 3.27
C THR A 63 -7.22 15.51 4.43
N ASP A 64 -7.28 16.84 4.29
CA ASP A 64 -6.79 17.77 5.31
C ASP A 64 -7.85 18.16 6.34
N LYS A 65 -9.09 17.70 6.18
CA LYS A 65 -10.17 18.05 7.10
C LYS A 65 -10.47 16.94 8.10
N ASN A 66 -10.42 17.29 9.40
CA ASN A 66 -11.11 16.58 10.47
C ASN A 66 -10.94 15.05 10.47
N ASP A 67 -9.75 14.54 10.64
CA ASP A 67 -9.52 13.10 10.76
C ASP A 67 -9.84 12.29 9.50
N ASP A 68 -10.14 12.95 8.37
CA ASP A 68 -10.27 12.26 7.11
C ASP A 68 -8.92 11.71 6.68
N TYR A 69 -8.89 10.47 6.20
CA TYR A 69 -7.64 9.86 5.77
C TYR A 69 -7.89 8.85 4.67
N ILE A 70 -6.84 8.49 3.98
CA ILE A 70 -6.88 7.44 2.96
C ILE A 70 -5.94 6.31 3.34
N ASN A 71 -6.37 5.10 3.04
CA ASN A 71 -5.51 3.92 3.06
C ASN A 71 -5.30 3.45 1.63
N VAL A 72 -4.07 3.11 1.31
CA VAL A 72 -3.71 2.62 -0.02
C VAL A 72 -3.10 1.25 0.13
N TYR A 73 -3.56 0.29 -0.66
CA TYR A 73 -2.95 -1.02 -0.65
C TYR A 73 -2.98 -1.65 -2.04
N ILE A 74 -2.15 -2.65 -2.22
CA ILE A 74 -2.06 -3.43 -3.44
C ILE A 74 -1.87 -4.89 -3.09
N ASN A 75 -2.44 -5.78 -3.89
CA ASN A 75 -2.25 -7.21 -3.73
C ASN A 75 -1.13 -7.69 -4.65
N CYS A 76 -0.31 -8.58 -4.12
CA CYS A 76 0.73 -9.23 -4.91
C CYS A 76 1.07 -10.59 -4.30
N ASN A 77 1.74 -11.43 -5.07
CA ASN A 77 2.34 -12.63 -4.52
C ASN A 77 3.74 -12.31 -3.97
N PHE A 78 4.32 -13.23 -3.23
CA PHE A 78 5.56 -12.98 -2.49
C PHE A 78 6.73 -12.54 -3.38
N ASP A 79 6.91 -13.19 -4.52
CA ASP A 79 8.05 -12.88 -5.41
C ASP A 79 7.74 -11.73 -6.39
N CYS A 80 6.57 -11.11 -6.27
CA CYS A 80 6.12 -10.00 -7.11
C CYS A 80 6.04 -10.35 -8.60
N THR A 81 5.90 -11.63 -8.95
CA THR A 81 5.64 -12.03 -10.33
C THR A 81 4.21 -11.68 -10.74
N GLU A 82 3.32 -11.64 -9.76
CA GLU A 82 1.93 -11.20 -9.96
C GLU A 82 1.63 -10.06 -9.00
N VAL A 83 1.57 -8.85 -9.55
CA VAL A 83 1.20 -7.64 -8.81
C VAL A 83 -0.02 -7.06 -9.50
N ASP A 84 -1.01 -6.63 -8.72
CA ASP A 84 -2.20 -6.00 -9.28
C ASP A 84 -1.83 -4.84 -10.19
N ASP A 85 -2.64 -4.62 -11.21
CA ASP A 85 -2.49 -3.50 -12.13
C ASP A 85 -3.18 -2.23 -11.64
N HIS A 86 -3.57 -2.22 -10.37
CA HIS A 86 -4.27 -1.08 -9.76
C HIS A 86 -3.97 -1.02 -8.27
N LEU A 87 -4.09 0.18 -7.71
CA LEU A 87 -4.10 0.40 -6.27
C LEU A 87 -5.54 0.45 -5.80
N THR A 88 -5.79 -0.11 -4.62
CA THR A 88 -7.06 0.09 -3.93
C THR A 88 -6.88 1.23 -2.95
N VAL A 89 -7.72 2.25 -3.07
CA VAL A 89 -7.67 3.46 -2.26
C VAL A 89 -8.97 3.54 -1.48
N VAL A 90 -8.88 3.47 -0.17
CA VAL A 90 -10.04 3.57 0.72
C VAL A 90 -10.02 4.92 1.39
N TYR A 91 -11.01 5.73 1.12
CA TYR A 91 -11.15 7.05 1.71
C TYR A 91 -12.09 6.96 2.91
N TYR A 92 -11.63 7.39 4.07
CA TYR A 92 -12.40 7.44 5.30
C TYR A 92 -12.77 8.88 5.62
N HIS A 93 -14.05 9.11 5.78
CA HIS A 93 -14.62 10.42 6.06
C HIS A 93 -15.54 10.33 7.28
N TYR A 94 -15.32 11.22 8.24
CA TYR A 94 -16.20 11.32 9.41
C TYR A 94 -17.40 12.20 9.09
N ASN A 95 -18.59 11.66 9.25
CA ASN A 95 -19.83 12.41 9.07
C ASN A 95 -20.30 12.92 10.43
N PRO A 96 -20.21 14.25 10.70
CA PRO A 96 -20.61 14.79 12.01
C PRO A 96 -22.12 14.72 12.26
N GLU A 97 -22.94 14.61 11.23
CA GLU A 97 -24.41 14.51 11.37
C GLU A 97 -24.82 13.14 11.89
N THR A 98 -24.23 12.08 11.36
CA THR A 98 -24.51 10.70 11.77
C THR A 98 -23.60 10.22 12.89
N LYS A 99 -22.50 10.92 13.15
CA LYS A 99 -21.44 10.55 14.10
C LYS A 99 -20.81 9.20 13.76
N GLU A 100 -20.78 8.84 12.48
CA GLU A 100 -20.21 7.61 11.99
C GLU A 100 -19.13 7.90 10.95
N ASP A 101 -18.15 6.99 10.86
CA ASP A 101 -17.18 7.02 9.80
C ASP A 101 -17.80 6.41 8.54
N GLU A 102 -17.65 7.11 7.45
CA GLU A 102 -18.06 6.61 6.13
C GLU A 102 -16.81 6.29 5.33
N CYS A 103 -16.81 5.18 4.59
CA CYS A 103 -15.70 4.85 3.73
C CYS A 103 -16.17 4.58 2.31
N CYS A 104 -15.34 4.99 1.36
CA CYS A 104 -15.56 4.73 -0.06
C CYS A 104 -14.32 4.08 -0.65
N ASP A 105 -14.54 3.05 -1.45
CA ASP A 105 -13.46 2.34 -2.13
C ASP A 105 -13.29 2.87 -3.54
N TYR A 106 -12.05 3.13 -3.91
CA TYR A 106 -11.69 3.61 -5.24
C TYR A 106 -10.61 2.71 -5.82
N ILE A 107 -10.58 2.63 -7.14
CA ILE A 107 -9.53 1.92 -7.86
C ILE A 107 -8.72 2.94 -8.66
N ARG A 108 -7.42 2.95 -8.44
CA ARG A 108 -6.47 3.75 -9.22
C ARG A 108 -5.71 2.81 -10.15
N GLU A 109 -6.05 2.83 -11.42
CA GLU A 109 -5.36 2.00 -12.41
C GLU A 109 -3.92 2.48 -12.59
N LEU A 110 -3.02 1.53 -12.83
CA LEU A 110 -1.60 1.78 -13.00
C LEU A 110 -1.19 1.49 -14.42
N ASN A 111 -0.40 2.40 -15.02
CA ASN A 111 0.26 2.09 -16.27
C ASN A 111 1.51 1.24 -16.00
N GLU A 112 2.16 0.79 -17.05
CA GLU A 112 3.32 -0.12 -16.93
C GLU A 112 4.45 0.48 -16.09
N LYS A 113 4.74 1.76 -16.30
CA LYS A 113 5.79 2.46 -15.55
C LYS A 113 5.44 2.57 -14.07
N GLU A 114 4.19 2.92 -13.77
CA GLU A 114 3.70 3.01 -12.40
C GLU A 114 3.76 1.66 -11.69
N GLN A 115 3.37 0.59 -12.38
CA GLN A 115 3.48 -0.77 -11.84
C GLN A 115 4.92 -1.12 -11.49
N LEU A 116 5.87 -0.74 -12.33
CA LEU A 116 7.29 -1.00 -12.05
C LEU A 116 7.79 -0.20 -10.86
N ILE A 117 7.34 1.04 -10.69
CA ILE A 117 7.69 1.86 -9.53
C ILE A 117 7.18 1.20 -8.25
N ILE A 118 5.94 0.78 -8.24
CA ILE A 118 5.35 0.12 -7.08
C ILE A 118 6.04 -1.22 -6.80
N LYS A 119 6.29 -2.00 -7.84
CA LYS A 119 6.98 -3.28 -7.71
C LYS A 119 8.38 -3.12 -7.12
N GLU A 120 9.15 -2.13 -7.59
CA GLU A 120 10.47 -1.83 -7.04
C GLU A 120 10.37 -1.50 -5.56
N LEU A 121 9.37 -0.71 -5.16
CA LEU A 121 9.16 -0.35 -3.77
C LEU A 121 8.88 -1.58 -2.91
N ILE A 122 8.01 -2.47 -3.37
CA ILE A 122 7.66 -3.69 -2.64
C ILE A 122 8.89 -4.60 -2.49
N LEU A 123 9.61 -4.83 -3.59
CA LEU A 123 10.82 -5.67 -3.56
C LEU A 123 11.89 -5.11 -2.63
N SER A 124 12.06 -3.80 -2.62
CA SER A 124 13.02 -3.15 -1.72
C SER A 124 12.64 -3.36 -0.26
N ALA A 125 11.36 -3.26 0.06
CA ALA A 125 10.87 -3.51 1.41
C ALA A 125 11.05 -4.98 1.83
N GLN A 126 10.82 -5.90 0.90
CA GLN A 126 11.03 -7.33 1.15
C GLN A 126 12.49 -7.65 1.43
N VAL A 127 13.40 -7.05 0.67
CA VAL A 127 14.83 -7.22 0.89
C VAL A 127 15.22 -6.73 2.28
N TYR A 128 14.71 -5.56 2.67
CA TYR A 128 14.96 -5.02 4.01
C TYR A 128 14.44 -5.98 5.09
N TYR A 129 13.22 -6.47 4.94
CA TYR A 129 12.62 -7.42 5.87
C TYR A 129 13.45 -8.68 6.02
N LEU A 130 13.84 -9.29 4.89
CA LEU A 130 14.60 -10.54 4.89
C LEU A 130 16.01 -10.35 5.44
N ASN A 131 16.68 -9.22 5.13
CA ASN A 131 17.98 -8.90 5.67
C ASN A 131 17.94 -8.72 7.19
N THR A 132 16.90 -8.13 7.71
CA THR A 132 16.71 -8.00 9.16
C THR A 132 16.54 -9.37 9.81
N LYS A 133 15.74 -10.25 9.21
CA LYS A 133 15.58 -11.63 9.70
C LYS A 133 16.90 -12.40 9.69
N LEU A 134 17.65 -12.25 8.62
CA LEU A 134 18.95 -12.90 8.47
C LEU A 134 19.94 -12.41 9.54
N SER A 135 19.97 -11.10 9.78
CA SER A 135 20.85 -10.51 10.80
C SER A 135 20.53 -11.00 12.20
N VAL A 136 19.24 -11.12 12.53
CA VAL A 136 18.81 -11.64 13.83
C VAL A 136 19.23 -13.11 13.98
N CYS A 137 19.04 -13.91 12.94
CA CYS A 137 19.41 -15.32 12.94
C CYS A 137 20.93 -15.48 13.10
N ALA A 138 21.72 -14.72 12.36
CA ALA A 138 23.18 -14.78 12.43
C ALA A 138 23.70 -14.39 13.83
N ARG A 139 23.07 -13.37 14.44
CA ARG A 139 23.43 -12.94 15.81
C ARG A 139 23.14 -14.05 16.82
N LYS A 140 21.99 -14.69 16.72
CA LYS A 140 21.65 -15.80 17.62
C LYS A 140 22.60 -16.96 17.48
N LEU A 141 22.98 -17.27 16.24
CA LEU A 141 23.94 -18.33 15.96
C LEU A 141 25.32 -18.03 16.60
N ASN A 142 25.78 -16.80 16.49
CA ASN A 142 27.06 -16.37 17.09
C ASN A 142 27.05 -16.48 18.63
N LEU A 143 25.88 -16.26 19.24
CA LEU A 143 25.74 -16.37 20.69
C LEU A 143 25.73 -17.80 21.20
N MET A 144 25.54 -18.78 20.33
CA MET A 144 25.50 -20.19 20.67
C MET A 144 26.88 -20.87 20.63
N ASP A 145 27.87 -20.20 20.05
CA ASP A 145 29.24 -20.75 19.94
C ASP A 145 30.04 -20.55 21.22
#